data_1ac5cff8fa5ce8114f16c2563796bde5
#
_entry.id   1ac5cff8fa5ce8114f16c2563796bde5
#
_cell.length_a   1.000
_cell.length_b   1.000
_cell.length_c   1.000
_cell.angle_alpha   90.00
_cell.angle_beta   90.00
_cell.angle_gamma   90.00
#
_symmetry.space_group_name_H-M   'P 1'
#
loop_
_entity.id
_entity.type
_entity.pdbx_description
1 polymer ?
#
loop_
_entity_poly.entity_id
_entity_poly.type
_entity_poly.pdbx_seq_one_letter_code
_entity_poly.pdbx_strand_id
1 'polypeptide(L)'
;MAAGVRPRASFRISPVDRLGRSISPLVLDAAEKIGRRAIGHAENLLIDPAVATTLMEEAAAAVSRAIDRKKHCDEQPVRDLRAYLFRAFLRRVNKAKKRQLMVAAAVRLFSATSPRSTDPLAELELKILVDEILRAGDPVARDMFYRRTQSFSWRDIGSLYGISGHAAESRFSQAIRRLANRLGLKPDS
;
A
#
# COMPACT_ATOMS: atom_id res chain seq x y z
N MET A 1 -29.87 33.84 19.93
CA MET A 1 -29.34 33.36 18.65
C MET A 1 -28.88 31.93 18.85
N ALA A 2 -29.67 30.93 18.41
CA ALA A 2 -29.35 29.51 18.55
C ALA A 2 -28.32 29.13 17.48
N ALA A 3 -27.10 28.77 17.90
CA ALA A 3 -26.08 28.24 17.01
C ALA A 3 -26.58 26.90 16.46
N GLY A 4 -26.96 26.87 15.18
CA GLY A 4 -27.40 25.66 14.48
C GLY A 4 -26.31 24.63 14.50
N VAL A 5 -26.47 23.57 15.27
CA VAL A 5 -25.64 22.38 15.26
C VAL A 5 -25.84 21.73 13.90
N ARG A 6 -24.88 21.93 13.00
CA ARG A 6 -24.87 21.20 11.70
C ARG A 6 -24.84 19.71 12.00
N PRO A 7 -25.78 18.91 11.48
CA PRO A 7 -25.77 17.46 11.68
C PRO A 7 -24.44 16.93 11.16
N ARG A 8 -23.64 16.36 12.05
CA ARG A 8 -22.36 15.71 11.68
C ARG A 8 -22.68 14.54 10.77
N ALA A 9 -22.35 14.65 9.49
CA ALA A 9 -22.54 13.58 8.54
C ALA A 9 -22.05 12.23 9.11
N SER A 10 -22.91 11.24 9.15
CA SER A 10 -22.54 9.89 9.62
C SER A 10 -21.59 9.26 8.62
N PHE A 11 -20.53 8.65 9.10
CA PHE A 11 -19.63 7.86 8.24
C PHE A 11 -20.35 6.56 7.88
N ARG A 12 -20.51 6.30 6.60
CA ARG A 12 -21.13 5.07 6.09
C ARG A 12 -20.25 4.45 5.02
N ILE A 13 -20.18 3.13 5.03
CA ILE A 13 -19.56 2.32 3.98
C ILE A 13 -20.63 1.53 3.22
N SER A 14 -20.27 1.03 2.03
CA SER A 14 -21.15 0.20 1.24
C SER A 14 -21.57 -1.06 2.00
N PRO A 15 -22.87 -1.47 1.96
CA PRO A 15 -23.31 -2.73 2.55
C PRO A 15 -22.86 -3.97 1.78
N VAL A 16 -22.29 -3.78 0.60
CA VAL A 16 -21.76 -4.86 -0.25
C VAL A 16 -20.27 -4.61 -0.54
N ASP A 17 -19.50 -5.69 -0.62
CA ASP A 17 -18.10 -5.62 -1.01
C ASP A 17 -17.95 -5.45 -2.54
N ARG A 18 -16.71 -5.25 -3.02
CA ARG A 18 -16.40 -5.09 -4.45
C ARG A 18 -16.78 -6.30 -5.32
N LEU A 19 -17.08 -7.43 -4.70
CA LEU A 19 -17.52 -8.66 -5.36
C LEU A 19 -19.03 -8.87 -5.24
N GLY A 20 -19.78 -7.84 -4.76
CA GLY A 20 -21.23 -7.89 -4.57
C GLY A 20 -21.68 -8.72 -3.36
N ARG A 21 -20.77 -9.12 -2.46
CA ARG A 21 -21.13 -9.91 -1.27
C ARG A 21 -21.57 -9.00 -0.15
N SER A 22 -22.61 -9.38 0.57
CA SER A 22 -23.14 -8.65 1.72
C SER A 22 -22.12 -8.59 2.86
N ILE A 23 -21.98 -7.43 3.46
CA ILE A 23 -21.19 -7.21 4.68
C ILE A 23 -22.13 -7.36 5.90
N SER A 24 -21.69 -8.09 6.90
CA SER A 24 -22.45 -8.32 8.13
C SER A 24 -22.93 -7.00 8.75
N PRO A 25 -24.24 -6.87 9.12
CA PRO A 25 -24.75 -5.66 9.76
C PRO A 25 -24.00 -5.24 11.02
N LEU A 26 -23.50 -6.21 11.80
CA LEU A 26 -22.69 -5.96 12.99
C LEU A 26 -21.35 -5.27 12.64
N VAL A 27 -20.77 -5.61 11.48
CA VAL A 27 -19.54 -5.00 11.01
C VAL A 27 -19.79 -3.59 10.46
N LEU A 28 -20.93 -3.38 9.80
CA LEU A 28 -21.36 -2.05 9.34
C LEU A 28 -21.57 -1.10 10.52
N ASP A 29 -22.28 -1.53 11.57
CA ASP A 29 -22.46 -0.75 12.80
C ASP A 29 -21.10 -0.44 13.49
N ALA A 30 -20.22 -1.42 13.57
CA ALA A 30 -18.87 -1.20 14.09
C ALA A 30 -18.09 -0.18 13.25
N ALA A 31 -18.16 -0.26 11.92
CA ALA A 31 -17.50 0.66 11.02
C ALA A 31 -18.06 2.10 11.14
N GLU A 32 -19.36 2.26 11.26
CA GLU A 32 -19.99 3.57 11.48
C GLU A 32 -19.50 4.22 12.78
N LYS A 33 -19.40 3.43 13.86
CA LYS A 33 -18.98 3.92 15.19
C LYS A 33 -17.51 4.36 15.25
N ILE A 34 -16.62 3.65 14.55
CA ILE A 34 -15.17 3.95 14.57
C ILE A 34 -14.69 4.73 13.37
N GLY A 35 -15.43 4.73 12.26
CA GLY A 35 -14.94 5.12 10.92
C GLY A 35 -14.36 6.51 10.87
N ARG A 36 -15.05 7.51 11.39
CA ARG A 36 -14.59 8.89 11.39
C ARG A 36 -13.22 9.05 12.07
N ARG A 37 -13.07 8.47 13.28
CA ARG A 37 -11.83 8.54 14.04
C ARG A 37 -10.71 7.74 13.36
N ALA A 38 -11.05 6.58 12.82
CA ALA A 38 -10.09 5.71 12.13
C ALA A 38 -9.58 6.36 10.85
N ILE A 39 -10.48 6.97 10.05
CA ILE A 39 -10.11 7.65 8.80
C ILE A 39 -9.26 8.87 9.10
N GLY A 40 -9.66 9.74 10.04
CA GLY A 40 -8.86 10.88 10.42
C GLY A 40 -7.45 10.51 10.92
N HIS A 41 -7.30 9.35 11.57
CA HIS A 41 -5.98 8.83 11.91
C HIS A 41 -5.19 8.39 10.65
N ALA A 42 -5.85 7.74 9.69
CA ALA A 42 -5.21 7.26 8.46
C ALA A 42 -4.82 8.40 7.51
N GLU A 43 -5.60 9.47 7.44
CA GLU A 43 -5.31 10.67 6.63
C GLU A 43 -3.96 11.30 6.98
N ASN A 44 -3.56 11.25 8.25
CA ASN A 44 -2.25 11.72 8.69
C ASN A 44 -1.09 10.76 8.36
N LEU A 45 -1.39 9.53 7.96
CA LEU A 45 -0.38 8.49 7.68
C LEU A 45 -0.20 8.21 6.19
N LEU A 46 -1.19 8.53 5.36
CA LEU A 46 -1.22 8.24 3.94
C LEU A 46 -0.84 9.48 3.12
N ILE A 47 -0.15 9.25 2.02
CA ILE A 47 0.16 10.32 1.03
C ILE A 47 -1.12 10.75 0.31
N ASP A 48 -2.04 9.79 0.08
CA ASP A 48 -3.36 10.05 -0.51
C ASP A 48 -4.46 9.68 0.50
N PRO A 49 -5.07 10.67 1.15
CA PRO A 49 -6.15 10.45 2.12
C PRO A 49 -7.39 9.78 1.54
N ALA A 50 -7.69 9.97 0.25
CA ALA A 50 -8.87 9.38 -0.39
C ALA A 50 -8.89 7.85 -0.33
N VAL A 51 -7.70 7.23 -0.20
CA VAL A 51 -7.54 5.78 -0.06
C VAL A 51 -8.09 5.26 1.29
N ALA A 52 -8.16 6.09 2.32
CA ALA A 52 -8.53 5.65 3.67
C ALA A 52 -9.94 5.03 3.74
N THR A 53 -10.92 5.63 3.06
CA THR A 53 -12.29 5.09 3.01
C THR A 53 -12.31 3.72 2.35
N THR A 54 -11.65 3.57 1.23
CA THR A 54 -11.50 2.29 0.51
C THR A 54 -10.87 1.21 1.39
N LEU A 55 -9.83 1.56 2.15
CA LEU A 55 -9.18 0.61 3.07
C LEU A 55 -10.10 0.20 4.23
N MET A 56 -11.00 1.08 4.68
CA MET A 56 -12.02 0.74 5.67
C MET A 56 -13.05 -0.24 5.10
N GLU A 57 -13.53 -0.01 3.88
CA GLU A 57 -14.44 -0.95 3.19
C GLU A 57 -13.80 -2.33 3.02
N GLU A 58 -12.55 -2.38 2.58
CA GLU A 58 -11.81 -3.64 2.45
C GLU A 58 -11.59 -4.34 3.80
N ALA A 59 -11.37 -3.56 4.88
CA ALA A 59 -11.25 -4.09 6.23
C ALA A 59 -12.57 -4.69 6.69
N ALA A 60 -13.68 -3.97 6.51
CA ALA A 60 -15.02 -4.42 6.87
C ALA A 60 -15.41 -5.71 6.13
N ALA A 61 -15.18 -5.76 4.81
CA ALA A 61 -15.42 -6.95 4.01
C ALA A 61 -14.61 -8.17 4.49
N ALA A 62 -13.34 -7.97 4.83
CA ALA A 62 -12.50 -9.07 5.31
C ALA A 62 -12.90 -9.54 6.72
N VAL A 63 -13.29 -8.62 7.61
CA VAL A 63 -13.78 -8.94 8.95
C VAL A 63 -15.11 -9.68 8.87
N SER A 64 -16.03 -9.25 8.01
CA SER A 64 -17.29 -9.96 7.77
C SER A 64 -17.05 -11.40 7.38
N ARG A 65 -16.19 -11.65 6.36
CA ARG A 65 -15.84 -13.02 5.96
C ARG A 65 -15.16 -13.84 7.07
N ALA A 66 -14.38 -13.20 7.93
CA ALA A 66 -13.76 -13.89 9.05
C ALA A 66 -14.77 -14.31 10.10
N ILE A 67 -15.76 -13.47 10.38
CA ILE A 67 -16.87 -13.77 11.30
C ILE A 67 -17.72 -14.92 10.74
N ASP A 68 -18.07 -14.87 9.47
CA ASP A 68 -18.89 -15.89 8.83
C ASP A 68 -18.19 -17.25 8.87
N ARG A 69 -16.89 -17.30 8.60
CA ARG A 69 -16.10 -18.54 8.74
C ARG A 69 -16.10 -19.08 10.17
N LYS A 70 -15.92 -18.19 11.17
CA LYS A 70 -15.91 -18.59 12.58
C LYS A 70 -17.25 -19.16 13.04
N LYS A 71 -18.36 -18.60 12.56
CA LYS A 71 -19.70 -19.15 12.82
C LYS A 71 -19.86 -20.57 12.30
N HIS A 72 -19.25 -20.88 11.16
CA HIS A 72 -19.32 -22.23 10.58
C HIS A 72 -18.39 -23.25 11.25
N CYS A 73 -17.38 -22.77 11.98
CA CYS A 73 -16.37 -23.63 12.64
C CYS A 73 -16.57 -23.75 14.17
N ASP A 74 -17.68 -23.26 14.71
CA ASP A 74 -17.98 -23.24 16.17
C ASP A 74 -16.88 -22.57 17.03
N GLU A 75 -16.09 -21.67 16.42
CA GLU A 75 -15.05 -20.92 17.12
C GLU A 75 -15.65 -19.77 17.96
N GLN A 76 -14.96 -19.44 19.07
CA GLN A 76 -15.39 -18.36 19.96
C GLN A 76 -15.66 -17.05 19.21
N PRO A 77 -16.77 -16.37 19.51
CA PRO A 77 -17.12 -15.09 18.88
C PRO A 77 -16.09 -14.02 19.20
N VAL A 78 -15.91 -13.08 18.28
CA VAL A 78 -15.01 -11.92 18.47
C VAL A 78 -15.55 -11.06 19.61
N ARG A 79 -14.87 -11.00 20.75
CA ARG A 79 -15.31 -10.28 21.95
C ARG A 79 -15.46 -8.77 21.71
N ASP A 80 -14.52 -8.15 20.99
CA ASP A 80 -14.57 -6.73 20.65
C ASP A 80 -14.41 -6.55 19.13
N LEU A 81 -15.55 -6.44 18.47
CA LEU A 81 -15.61 -6.30 17.03
C LEU A 81 -15.03 -4.96 16.55
N ARG A 82 -15.19 -3.88 17.33
CA ARG A 82 -14.67 -2.56 16.99
C ARG A 82 -13.13 -2.55 17.00
N ALA A 83 -12.54 -3.09 18.07
CA ALA A 83 -11.08 -3.21 18.16
C ALA A 83 -10.53 -4.17 17.10
N TYR A 84 -11.23 -5.24 16.78
CA TYR A 84 -10.83 -6.18 15.73
C TYR A 84 -10.87 -5.53 14.35
N LEU A 85 -11.95 -4.81 14.02
CA LEU A 85 -12.07 -4.05 12.78
C LEU A 85 -11.01 -2.94 12.69
N PHE A 86 -10.78 -2.19 13.75
CA PHE A 86 -9.78 -1.15 13.79
C PHE A 86 -8.37 -1.71 13.54
N ARG A 87 -8.00 -2.82 14.17
CA ARG A 87 -6.72 -3.51 13.90
C ARG A 87 -6.61 -4.00 12.45
N ALA A 88 -7.69 -4.56 11.90
CA ALA A 88 -7.73 -4.99 10.51
C ALA A 88 -7.56 -3.81 9.53
N PHE A 89 -8.14 -2.67 9.84
CA PHE A 89 -7.98 -1.42 9.11
C PHE A 89 -6.54 -0.89 9.19
N LEU A 90 -5.97 -0.76 10.40
CA LEU A 90 -4.59 -0.28 10.58
C LEU A 90 -3.55 -1.13 9.84
N ARG A 91 -3.72 -2.46 9.81
CA ARG A 91 -2.84 -3.34 9.01
C ARG A 91 -2.87 -2.96 7.53
N ARG A 92 -4.05 -2.58 6.99
CA ARG A 92 -4.19 -2.14 5.59
C ARG A 92 -3.59 -0.78 5.36
N VAL A 93 -3.82 0.17 6.27
CA VAL A 93 -3.20 1.50 6.24
C VAL A 93 -1.69 1.40 6.22
N ASN A 94 -1.10 0.61 7.12
CA ASN A 94 0.33 0.40 7.17
C ASN A 94 0.88 -0.25 5.90
N LYS A 95 0.14 -1.23 5.33
CA LYS A 95 0.51 -1.84 4.05
C LYS A 95 0.43 -0.83 2.89
N ALA A 96 -0.60 0.00 2.84
CA ALA A 96 -0.76 1.05 1.85
C ALA A 96 0.33 2.11 1.98
N LYS A 97 0.62 2.59 3.20
CA LYS A 97 1.72 3.52 3.48
C LYS A 97 3.06 2.96 2.99
N LYS A 98 3.38 1.70 3.33
CA LYS A 98 4.59 1.03 2.85
C LYS A 98 4.66 1.02 1.32
N ARG A 99 3.54 0.71 0.66
CA ARG A 99 3.46 0.71 -0.81
C ARG A 99 3.65 2.11 -1.39
N GLN A 100 3.02 3.12 -0.81
CA GLN A 100 3.15 4.51 -1.25
C GLN A 100 4.60 5.01 -1.11
N LEU A 101 5.25 4.73 0.02
CA LEU A 101 6.66 5.07 0.23
C LEU A 101 7.59 4.35 -0.75
N MET A 102 7.33 3.07 -1.05
CA MET A 102 8.09 2.32 -2.05
C MET A 102 7.90 2.88 -3.47
N VAL A 103 6.68 3.26 -3.83
CA VAL A 103 6.39 3.91 -5.11
C VAL A 103 7.07 5.27 -5.18
N ALA A 104 6.98 6.08 -4.12
CA ALA A 104 7.64 7.38 -4.05
C ALA A 104 9.17 7.26 -4.13
N ALA A 105 9.76 6.28 -3.45
CA ALA A 105 11.19 6.00 -3.55
C ALA A 105 11.59 5.53 -4.96
N ALA A 106 10.81 4.64 -5.57
CA ALA A 106 11.04 4.20 -6.94
C ALA A 106 10.91 5.36 -7.93
N VAL A 107 9.89 6.20 -7.79
CA VAL A 107 9.70 7.41 -8.63
C VAL A 107 10.88 8.36 -8.46
N ARG A 108 11.36 8.60 -7.24
CA ARG A 108 12.55 9.42 -7.01
C ARG A 108 13.78 8.83 -7.70
N LEU A 109 14.01 7.53 -7.60
CA LEU A 109 15.10 6.83 -8.29
C LEU A 109 14.97 6.94 -9.82
N PHE A 110 13.75 6.82 -10.37
CA PHE A 110 13.48 6.98 -11.80
C PHE A 110 13.59 8.44 -12.26
N SER A 111 13.09 9.41 -11.46
CA SER A 111 13.16 10.83 -11.79
C SER A 111 14.59 11.37 -11.71
N ALA A 112 15.41 10.78 -10.85
CA ALA A 112 16.84 11.07 -10.75
C ALA A 112 17.65 10.62 -11.97
N THR A 113 17.12 9.66 -12.73
CA THR A 113 17.69 9.21 -14.02
C THR A 113 17.19 10.07 -15.20
N SER A 114 16.24 11.00 -14.97
CA SER A 114 15.75 11.95 -15.99
C SER A 114 16.57 13.26 -15.93
N PRO A 115 17.08 13.80 -17.05
CA PRO A 115 17.96 14.96 -17.05
C PRO A 115 17.17 16.27 -16.84
N ARG A 116 16.69 16.51 -15.63
CA ARG A 116 16.00 17.75 -15.25
C ARG A 116 16.44 18.36 -13.92
N SER A 117 17.56 17.92 -13.37
CA SER A 117 18.18 18.66 -12.28
C SER A 117 18.97 19.83 -12.87
N THR A 118 18.66 21.04 -12.43
CA THR A 118 19.44 22.26 -12.75
C THR A 118 20.78 22.29 -12.01
N ASP A 119 21.03 21.33 -11.13
CA ASP A 119 22.27 21.18 -10.36
C ASP A 119 23.03 19.90 -10.82
N PRO A 120 24.13 20.07 -11.58
CA PRO A 120 24.93 18.93 -12.06
C PRO A 120 25.55 18.12 -10.93
N LEU A 121 25.82 18.73 -9.77
CA LEU A 121 26.43 18.06 -8.62
C LEU A 121 25.42 17.11 -7.94
N ALA A 122 24.21 17.60 -7.72
CA ALA A 122 23.13 16.78 -7.17
C ALA A 122 22.76 15.61 -8.10
N GLU A 123 22.84 15.81 -9.41
CA GLU A 123 22.63 14.72 -10.39
C GLU A 123 23.75 13.67 -10.32
N LEU A 124 24.99 14.09 -10.14
CA LEU A 124 26.14 13.19 -10.02
C LEU A 124 26.09 12.40 -8.72
N GLU A 125 25.84 13.05 -7.58
CA GLU A 125 25.69 12.39 -6.28
C GLU A 125 24.59 11.33 -6.31
N LEU A 126 23.47 11.65 -6.94
CA LEU A 126 22.35 10.74 -7.08
C LEU A 126 22.69 9.55 -7.99
N LYS A 127 23.39 9.76 -9.10
CA LYS A 127 23.91 8.68 -9.97
C LYS A 127 24.86 7.76 -9.20
N ILE A 128 25.76 8.31 -8.42
CA ILE A 128 26.70 7.53 -7.59
C ILE A 128 25.92 6.69 -6.57
N LEU A 129 24.96 7.30 -5.86
CA LEU A 129 24.13 6.60 -4.88
C LEU A 129 23.31 5.48 -5.51
N VAL A 130 22.68 5.73 -6.67
CA VAL A 130 21.93 4.71 -7.41
C VAL A 130 22.83 3.57 -7.87
N ASP A 131 24.02 3.88 -8.37
CA ASP A 131 24.96 2.86 -8.82
C ASP A 131 25.49 2.00 -7.66
N GLU A 132 25.81 2.61 -6.50
CA GLU A 132 26.17 1.89 -5.29
C GLU A 132 25.05 0.97 -4.79
N ILE A 133 23.83 1.48 -4.74
CA ILE A 133 22.64 0.73 -4.39
C ILE A 133 22.44 -0.46 -5.35
N LEU A 134 22.60 -0.24 -6.63
CA LEU A 134 22.46 -1.28 -7.65
C LEU A 134 23.62 -2.29 -7.62
N ARG A 135 24.83 -1.86 -7.29
CA ARG A 135 26.00 -2.78 -7.12
C ARG A 135 25.82 -3.71 -5.92
N ALA A 136 25.22 -3.22 -4.83
CA ALA A 136 24.90 -4.03 -3.65
C ALA A 136 23.70 -4.97 -3.88
N GLY A 137 22.99 -4.83 -5.02
CA GLY A 137 21.79 -5.58 -5.36
C GLY A 137 22.04 -6.86 -6.16
N ASP A 138 20.93 -7.50 -6.52
CA ASP A 138 20.92 -8.63 -7.45
C ASP A 138 21.32 -8.14 -8.87
N PRO A 139 22.34 -8.74 -9.53
CA PRO A 139 22.76 -8.36 -10.88
C PRO A 139 21.63 -8.38 -11.92
N VAL A 140 20.70 -9.34 -11.78
CA VAL A 140 19.53 -9.45 -12.68
C VAL A 140 18.58 -8.28 -12.47
N ALA A 141 18.33 -7.90 -11.22
CA ALA A 141 17.50 -6.74 -10.92
C ALA A 141 18.13 -5.44 -11.41
N ARG A 142 19.45 -5.33 -11.33
CA ARG A 142 20.20 -4.20 -11.89
C ARG A 142 20.04 -4.10 -13.42
N ASP A 143 20.17 -5.21 -14.14
CA ASP A 143 19.99 -5.22 -15.60
C ASP A 143 18.52 -4.89 -15.96
N MET A 144 17.55 -5.47 -15.24
CA MET A 144 16.14 -5.12 -15.41
C MET A 144 15.88 -3.62 -15.19
N PHE A 145 16.54 -3.00 -14.21
CA PHE A 145 16.46 -1.56 -13.96
C PHE A 145 16.96 -0.77 -15.17
N TYR A 146 18.17 -1.07 -15.66
CA TYR A 146 18.72 -0.36 -16.83
C TYR A 146 17.84 -0.49 -18.08
N ARG A 147 17.27 -1.68 -18.33
CA ARG A 147 16.34 -1.87 -19.45
C ARG A 147 15.06 -1.05 -19.27
N ARG A 148 14.56 -0.95 -18.04
CA ARG A 148 13.39 -0.09 -17.73
C ARG A 148 13.71 1.39 -18.00
N THR A 149 14.90 1.87 -17.68
CA THR A 149 15.32 3.26 -18.00
C THR A 149 15.46 3.50 -19.51
N GLN A 150 15.69 2.45 -20.28
CA GLN A 150 15.69 2.46 -21.76
C GLN A 150 14.29 2.24 -22.36
N SER A 151 13.24 2.36 -21.55
CA SER A 151 11.83 2.22 -21.96
C SER A 151 11.38 0.81 -22.38
N PHE A 152 12.15 -0.24 -22.09
CA PHE A 152 11.69 -1.62 -22.31
C PHE A 152 10.48 -1.90 -21.42
N SER A 153 9.45 -2.53 -21.99
CA SER A 153 8.30 -3.02 -21.21
C SER A 153 8.67 -4.23 -20.35
N TRP A 154 7.88 -4.52 -19.29
CA TRP A 154 8.07 -5.76 -18.51
C TRP A 154 7.91 -7.02 -19.35
N ARG A 155 7.11 -6.96 -20.42
CA ARG A 155 6.94 -8.04 -21.38
C ARG A 155 8.23 -8.31 -22.15
N ASP A 156 8.87 -7.25 -22.63
CA ASP A 156 10.14 -7.34 -23.39
C ASP A 156 11.24 -7.87 -22.47
N ILE A 157 11.33 -7.33 -21.26
CA ILE A 157 12.30 -7.78 -20.25
C ILE A 157 12.05 -9.25 -19.90
N GLY A 158 10.79 -9.64 -19.67
CA GLY A 158 10.45 -11.02 -19.39
C GLY A 158 10.89 -11.96 -20.51
N SER A 159 10.66 -11.59 -21.76
CA SER A 159 11.08 -12.38 -22.93
C SER A 159 12.60 -12.59 -22.97
N LEU A 160 13.41 -11.58 -22.61
CA LEU A 160 14.87 -11.68 -22.55
C LEU A 160 15.36 -12.69 -21.48
N TYR A 161 14.60 -12.87 -20.42
CA TYR A 161 14.92 -13.80 -19.32
C TYR A 161 14.17 -15.12 -19.40
N GLY A 162 13.39 -15.37 -20.47
CA GLY A 162 12.57 -16.59 -20.60
C GLY A 162 11.46 -16.72 -19.56
N ILE A 163 10.96 -15.57 -19.02
CA ILE A 163 9.89 -15.52 -18.04
C ILE A 163 8.76 -14.59 -18.50
N SER A 164 7.59 -14.69 -17.87
CA SER A 164 6.49 -13.77 -18.17
C SER A 164 6.83 -12.35 -17.72
N GLY A 165 6.23 -11.33 -18.36
CA GLY A 165 6.40 -9.93 -17.94
C GLY A 165 6.01 -9.70 -16.48
N HIS A 166 4.94 -10.34 -16.00
CA HIS A 166 4.53 -10.29 -14.60
C HIS A 166 5.57 -10.93 -13.66
N ALA A 167 6.18 -12.05 -14.07
CA ALA A 167 7.25 -12.68 -13.29
C ALA A 167 8.50 -11.79 -13.22
N ALA A 168 8.86 -11.12 -14.33
CA ALA A 168 9.96 -10.15 -14.35
C ALA A 168 9.71 -8.96 -13.40
N GLU A 169 8.51 -8.37 -13.45
CA GLU A 169 8.11 -7.29 -12.55
C GLU A 169 8.12 -7.73 -11.08
N SER A 170 7.60 -8.91 -10.79
CA SER A 170 7.57 -9.47 -9.44
C SER A 170 8.98 -9.72 -8.91
N ARG A 171 9.86 -10.31 -9.72
CA ARG A 171 11.27 -10.55 -9.38
C ARG A 171 12.01 -9.25 -9.10
N PHE A 172 11.84 -8.26 -9.95
CA PHE A 172 12.41 -6.93 -9.75
C PHE A 172 11.91 -6.30 -8.45
N SER A 173 10.60 -6.28 -8.22
CA SER A 173 10.00 -5.72 -7.01
C SER A 173 10.49 -6.40 -5.72
N GLN A 174 10.71 -7.72 -5.76
CA GLN A 174 11.28 -8.47 -4.64
C GLN A 174 12.75 -8.11 -4.41
N ALA A 175 13.55 -7.94 -5.47
CA ALA A 175 14.95 -7.57 -5.36
C ALA A 175 15.10 -6.16 -4.77
N ILE A 176 14.32 -5.19 -5.24
CA ILE A 176 14.29 -3.83 -4.66
C ILE A 176 13.88 -3.85 -3.20
N ARG A 177 12.91 -4.69 -2.82
CA ARG A 177 12.50 -4.84 -1.41
C ARG A 177 13.62 -5.40 -0.53
N ARG A 178 14.36 -6.40 -1.02
CA ARG A 178 15.51 -6.97 -0.30
C ARG A 178 16.63 -5.93 -0.13
N LEU A 179 16.85 -5.14 -1.17
CA LEU A 179 17.85 -4.08 -1.16
C LEU A 179 17.48 -2.98 -0.15
N ALA A 180 16.23 -2.49 -0.18
CA ALA A 180 15.73 -1.53 0.80
C ALA A 180 15.86 -2.05 2.24
N ASN A 181 15.60 -3.34 2.46
CA ASN A 181 15.79 -3.97 3.77
C ASN A 181 17.25 -4.00 4.22
N ARG A 182 18.21 -4.25 3.29
CA ARG A 182 19.67 -4.26 3.59
C ARG A 182 20.18 -2.88 3.95
N LEU A 183 19.68 -1.85 3.28
CA LEU A 183 20.13 -0.45 3.47
C LEU A 183 19.48 0.22 4.68
N GLY A 184 18.76 -0.54 5.51
CA GLY A 184 18.08 0.04 6.66
C GLY A 184 16.92 0.99 6.30
N LEU A 185 16.57 1.07 5.01
CA LEU A 185 15.43 1.83 4.50
C LEU A 185 14.09 1.13 4.82
N LYS A 186 14.09 0.26 5.81
CA LYS A 186 12.85 -0.23 6.41
C LYS A 186 12.13 0.97 6.99
N PRO A 187 10.89 1.25 6.58
CA PRO A 187 10.02 2.03 7.45
C PRO A 187 9.90 1.23 8.75
N ASP A 188 10.26 1.86 9.85
CA ASP A 188 10.14 1.29 11.19
C ASP A 188 8.80 0.60 11.37
N SER A 189 8.84 -0.57 11.99
CA SER A 189 7.70 -1.45 12.21
C SER A 189 6.70 -0.81 13.16
#